data_3fd895dadcd980388f4aa881472eefaa
#
_entry.id   3fd895dadcd980388f4aa881472eefaa
#
_cell.length_a   1.000
_cell.length_b   1.000
_cell.length_c   1.000
_cell.angle_alpha   90.00
_cell.angle_beta   90.00
_cell.angle_gamma   90.00
#
_symmetry.space_group_name_H-M   'P 1'
#
loop_
_entity.id
_entity.type
_entity.pdbx_description
1 polymer ?
#
loop_
_entity_poly.entity_id
_entity_poly.type
_entity_poly.pdbx_seq_one_letter_code
_entity_poly.pdbx_strand_id
1 'polypeptide(L)'
;TMKKRVVAVMMAAVTAAGLLAGCGGQGTDSGSGGAQSTEEGKVINIYSWNDEFRTRLEAVYPEVESTSDDGTVTTLKDGTEIHWVINPNQDGVYQQKLDEALMNQADAAADDKIDIFLSETDYVYKYTDAEADVAMPLTDLGIDPDTDLADQYDFTKTTASDREGVQRGSTWQCCPGVLVYRRDIAKDVFGTDDPAAVGEKVKDWDTLKATAEELKAKGYYTFASYADTFRVYSNNMSEPWVADGETTVKIDPLIMDWVENSKEWLDAGYLDKTVKGQFNDDWNKAMGSSSKVFAFLLPPWGIDFTLNPNWDGEAGAWAVTNPPQEYNWGGSYIHAATGTDNPEHVKDIILAMTAEKDTLLKISQDYLDFTNTVSGMEEAAADDAYASDFLGGQNAYEYYAPVAENIEIAPLSAYDLGCVELFQNSFSDYFQGNVDFDKAKENFETAIKERYPDITEVEWPE
;
A
#
# COMPACT_ATOMS: atom_id res chain seq x y z
N THR A 1 -24.94 5.24 -16.79
CA THR A 1 -25.15 3.92 -16.14
C THR A 1 -23.86 3.45 -15.47
N MET A 2 -22.69 3.77 -16.00
CA MET A 2 -21.38 3.48 -15.39
C MET A 2 -21.07 4.37 -14.19
N LYS A 3 -21.32 5.69 -14.26
CA LYS A 3 -21.20 6.61 -13.09
C LYS A 3 -21.97 6.12 -11.85
N LYS A 4 -23.07 5.36 -12.04
CA LYS A 4 -23.81 4.76 -10.91
C LYS A 4 -23.10 3.55 -10.27
N ARG A 5 -22.17 2.88 -10.98
CA ARG A 5 -21.46 1.71 -10.45
C ARG A 5 -20.26 2.11 -9.59
N VAL A 6 -19.49 3.11 -10.03
CA VAL A 6 -18.40 3.67 -9.20
C VAL A 6 -18.95 4.31 -7.93
N VAL A 7 -20.10 5.01 -8.03
CA VAL A 7 -20.84 5.49 -6.85
C VAL A 7 -21.33 4.34 -5.98
N ALA A 8 -21.64 3.16 -6.54
CA ALA A 8 -22.03 1.97 -5.76
C ALA A 8 -20.83 1.36 -5.00
N VAL A 9 -19.63 1.36 -5.56
CA VAL A 9 -18.40 0.94 -4.85
C VAL A 9 -18.08 1.90 -3.72
N MET A 10 -18.29 3.21 -3.91
CA MET A 10 -18.20 4.21 -2.85
C MET A 10 -19.30 4.05 -1.78
N MET A 11 -20.55 3.70 -2.19
CA MET A 11 -21.67 3.54 -1.25
C MET A 11 -21.69 2.19 -0.50
N ALA A 12 -21.07 1.14 -0.99
CA ALA A 12 -21.05 -0.16 -0.29
C ALA A 12 -20.35 -0.10 1.08
N ALA A 13 -19.53 0.94 1.33
CA ALA A 13 -18.92 1.21 2.63
C ALA A 13 -19.87 1.91 3.62
N VAL A 14 -21.06 2.40 3.19
CA VAL A 14 -21.93 3.31 3.96
C VAL A 14 -23.16 2.64 4.58
N THR A 15 -23.47 1.37 4.31
CA THR A 15 -24.74 0.74 4.72
C THR A 15 -24.79 0.15 6.13
N ALA A 16 -24.05 0.69 7.09
CA ALA A 16 -24.12 0.24 8.49
C ALA A 16 -24.55 1.28 9.53
N ALA A 17 -25.03 2.49 9.18
CA ALA A 17 -25.56 3.41 10.20
C ALA A 17 -26.59 4.42 9.65
N GLY A 18 -27.85 4.21 10.01
CA GLY A 18 -28.74 5.30 10.47
C GLY A 18 -29.57 6.06 9.46
N LEU A 19 -30.81 5.58 9.29
CA LEU A 19 -31.97 6.38 8.88
C LEU A 19 -32.20 7.58 9.83
N LEU A 20 -32.25 8.81 9.30
CA LEU A 20 -33.21 9.82 9.75
C LEU A 20 -33.36 10.95 8.72
N ALA A 21 -34.61 11.27 8.50
CA ALA A 21 -35.18 12.09 7.45
C ALA A 21 -34.97 13.61 7.61
N GLY A 22 -35.06 14.30 6.46
CA GLY A 22 -35.33 15.74 6.43
C GLY A 22 -35.54 16.27 5.01
N CYS A 23 -36.77 16.58 4.67
CA CYS A 23 -37.22 17.13 3.38
C CYS A 23 -36.83 18.61 3.19
N GLY A 24 -36.61 18.99 1.92
CA GLY A 24 -37.17 20.22 1.42
C GLY A 24 -36.31 21.11 0.57
N GLY A 25 -36.75 21.33 -0.68
CA GLY A 25 -36.51 22.59 -1.36
C GLY A 25 -35.88 22.52 -2.74
N GLN A 26 -36.75 22.55 -3.74
CA GLN A 26 -36.49 22.70 -5.17
C GLN A 26 -35.99 24.11 -5.50
N GLY A 27 -34.95 24.21 -6.30
CA GLY A 27 -34.56 25.45 -6.94
C GLY A 27 -33.69 25.18 -8.15
N THR A 28 -34.31 25.23 -9.32
CA THR A 28 -33.64 25.25 -10.63
C THR A 28 -32.94 26.56 -10.86
N ASP A 29 -31.68 26.60 -11.18
CA ASP A 29 -31.19 27.57 -12.16
C ASP A 29 -29.98 27.03 -12.95
N SER A 30 -30.10 27.11 -14.25
CA SER A 30 -29.07 26.82 -15.23
C SER A 30 -28.29 28.11 -15.51
N GLY A 31 -26.97 28.06 -15.38
CA GLY A 31 -26.16 29.21 -15.73
C GLY A 31 -24.69 28.93 -15.89
N SER A 32 -24.25 28.79 -17.11
CA SER A 32 -22.97 29.22 -17.72
C SER A 32 -21.66 29.03 -16.98
N GLY A 33 -20.70 28.40 -17.67
CA GLY A 33 -19.29 28.36 -17.32
C GLY A 33 -18.75 29.65 -16.73
N GLY A 34 -18.46 29.59 -15.44
CA GLY A 34 -17.70 30.61 -14.75
C GLY A 34 -16.21 30.34 -14.93
N ALA A 35 -15.49 31.34 -15.38
CA ALA A 35 -14.04 31.37 -15.34
C ALA A 35 -13.58 30.99 -13.91
N GLN A 36 -12.64 30.04 -13.79
CA GLN A 36 -11.95 29.76 -12.53
C GLN A 36 -11.48 31.08 -11.92
N SER A 37 -11.82 31.33 -10.68
CA SER A 37 -11.25 32.45 -9.94
C SER A 37 -9.75 32.25 -9.87
N THR A 38 -8.97 33.26 -10.22
CA THR A 38 -7.50 33.23 -10.16
C THR A 38 -6.96 33.47 -8.75
N GLU A 39 -7.80 33.57 -7.76
CA GLU A 39 -7.40 33.71 -6.34
C GLU A 39 -7.62 32.36 -5.65
N GLU A 40 -6.54 31.79 -5.13
CA GLU A 40 -6.58 30.59 -4.30
C GLU A 40 -7.20 30.87 -2.94
N GLY A 41 -7.74 29.82 -2.31
CA GLY A 41 -8.16 29.81 -0.92
C GLY A 41 -6.99 30.01 0.04
N LYS A 42 -7.32 30.04 1.33
CA LYS A 42 -6.35 30.15 2.42
C LYS A 42 -6.40 28.95 3.36
N VAL A 43 -7.19 27.96 3.03
CA VAL A 43 -7.32 26.69 3.75
C VAL A 43 -7.15 25.55 2.78
N ILE A 44 -6.19 24.66 3.08
CA ILE A 44 -5.90 23.43 2.34
C ILE A 44 -6.30 22.26 3.23
N ASN A 45 -7.33 21.51 2.86
CA ASN A 45 -7.73 20.33 3.61
C ASN A 45 -7.05 19.08 3.06
N ILE A 46 -6.26 18.39 3.90
CA ILE A 46 -5.57 17.13 3.57
C ILE A 46 -6.19 15.99 4.37
N TYR A 47 -6.72 15.00 3.65
CA TYR A 47 -7.32 13.79 4.22
C TYR A 47 -6.33 12.64 4.26
N SER A 48 -6.13 12.04 5.43
CA SER A 48 -5.20 10.94 5.67
C SER A 48 -5.73 9.99 6.73
N TRP A 49 -5.17 8.77 6.83
CA TRP A 49 -5.56 7.79 7.88
C TRP A 49 -4.65 7.81 9.11
N ASN A 50 -3.50 8.48 9.00
CA ASN A 50 -2.54 8.67 10.08
C ASN A 50 -1.77 9.97 9.86
N ASP A 51 -0.81 10.25 10.72
CA ASP A 51 0.01 11.46 10.67
C ASP A 51 1.34 11.30 9.92
N GLU A 52 1.52 10.20 9.21
CA GLU A 52 2.77 9.91 8.49
C GLU A 52 3.10 11.02 7.48
N PHE A 53 2.20 11.31 6.57
CA PHE A 53 2.42 12.36 5.56
C PHE A 53 2.62 13.74 6.19
N ARG A 54 1.82 14.08 7.22
CA ARG A 54 1.97 15.34 7.96
C ARG A 54 3.39 15.48 8.53
N THR A 55 3.87 14.46 9.21
CA THR A 55 5.20 14.54 9.86
C THR A 55 6.32 14.66 8.86
N ARG A 56 6.24 13.99 7.68
CA ARG A 56 7.20 14.15 6.59
C ARG A 56 7.14 15.57 6.01
N LEU A 57 5.94 16.05 5.68
CA LEU A 57 5.76 17.40 5.12
C LEU A 57 6.30 18.47 6.07
N GLU A 58 5.93 18.44 7.34
CA GLU A 58 6.40 19.41 8.35
C GLU A 58 7.92 19.40 8.53
N ALA A 59 8.57 18.26 8.33
CA ALA A 59 10.02 18.14 8.47
C ALA A 59 10.80 18.67 7.27
N VAL A 60 10.25 18.62 6.06
CA VAL A 60 11.04 18.88 4.84
C VAL A 60 10.45 19.94 3.91
N TYR A 61 9.14 20.23 3.99
CA TYR A 61 8.53 21.21 3.10
C TYR A 61 8.94 22.64 3.50
N PRO A 62 9.66 23.37 2.61
CA PRO A 62 10.32 24.61 3.01
C PRO A 62 9.35 25.76 3.33
N GLU A 63 8.09 25.66 2.90
CA GLU A 63 7.08 26.70 3.12
C GLU A 63 6.39 26.61 4.50
N VAL A 64 6.66 25.58 5.29
CA VAL A 64 6.13 25.47 6.65
C VAL A 64 6.70 26.58 7.53
N GLU A 65 5.82 27.31 8.23
CA GLU A 65 6.17 28.34 9.23
C GLU A 65 5.97 27.81 10.66
N SER A 66 4.83 27.16 10.92
CA SER A 66 4.50 26.65 12.25
C SER A 66 3.46 25.56 12.20
N THR A 67 3.38 24.78 13.28
CA THR A 67 2.36 23.74 13.50
C THR A 67 1.64 24.03 14.81
N SER A 68 0.32 23.85 14.85
CA SER A 68 -0.49 23.97 16.07
C SER A 68 -0.07 22.90 17.10
N ASP A 69 -0.28 23.21 18.40
CA ASP A 69 0.13 22.31 19.51
C ASP A 69 -0.55 20.93 19.43
N ASP A 70 -1.74 20.84 18.86
CA ASP A 70 -2.49 19.60 18.68
C ASP A 70 -2.18 18.88 17.34
N GLY A 71 -1.35 19.49 16.50
CA GLY A 71 -0.96 18.92 15.19
C GLY A 71 -2.09 18.89 14.16
N THR A 72 -3.16 19.66 14.35
CA THR A 72 -4.30 19.67 13.41
C THR A 72 -4.16 20.70 12.31
N VAL A 73 -3.32 21.71 12.50
CA VAL A 73 -3.12 22.81 11.54
C VAL A 73 -1.61 23.07 11.36
N THR A 74 -1.18 23.14 10.12
CA THR A 74 0.16 23.61 9.73
C THR A 74 0.01 24.92 8.97
N THR A 75 0.65 25.98 9.44
CA THR A 75 0.63 27.31 8.82
C THR A 75 1.81 27.47 7.88
N LEU A 76 1.57 27.92 6.66
CA LEU A 76 2.60 28.22 5.66
C LEU A 76 3.03 29.68 5.78
N LYS A 77 4.22 30.01 5.24
CA LYS A 77 4.85 31.34 5.29
C LYS A 77 4.00 32.46 4.65
N ASP A 78 3.15 32.13 3.72
CA ASP A 78 2.23 33.06 3.07
C ASP A 78 0.90 33.27 3.85
N GLY A 79 0.78 32.56 4.99
CA GLY A 79 -0.40 32.59 5.86
C GLY A 79 -1.51 31.62 5.45
N THR A 80 -1.27 30.75 4.47
CA THR A 80 -2.18 29.65 4.14
C THR A 80 -2.09 28.57 5.22
N GLU A 81 -3.23 27.98 5.58
CA GLU A 81 -3.32 26.94 6.61
C GLU A 81 -3.60 25.57 5.96
N ILE A 82 -2.81 24.57 6.32
CA ILE A 82 -3.13 23.16 6.02
C ILE A 82 -3.88 22.57 7.20
N HIS A 83 -5.11 22.17 6.98
CA HIS A 83 -5.94 21.47 7.95
C HIS A 83 -5.85 19.96 7.72
N TRP A 84 -5.37 19.23 8.74
CA TRP A 84 -5.20 17.78 8.69
C TRP A 84 -6.45 17.06 9.14
N VAL A 85 -7.13 16.38 8.23
CA VAL A 85 -8.33 15.58 8.52
C VAL A 85 -7.92 14.12 8.60
N ILE A 86 -7.56 13.67 9.81
CA ILE A 86 -7.05 12.33 10.06
C ILE A 86 -8.16 11.44 10.61
N ASN A 87 -8.47 10.36 9.90
CA ASN A 87 -9.40 9.32 10.31
C ASN A 87 -8.70 7.96 10.24
N PRO A 88 -8.81 7.10 11.27
CA PRO A 88 -8.10 5.82 11.27
C PRO A 88 -8.57 4.91 10.13
N ASN A 89 -7.63 4.13 9.59
CA ASN A 89 -7.94 3.17 8.51
C ASN A 89 -8.67 1.92 9.02
N GLN A 90 -8.64 1.71 10.33
CA GLN A 90 -9.31 0.56 10.97
C GLN A 90 -10.80 0.53 10.63
N ASP A 91 -11.31 -0.66 10.33
CA ASP A 91 -12.72 -0.91 9.97
C ASP A 91 -13.22 -0.07 8.76
N GLY A 92 -12.31 0.42 7.93
CA GLY A 92 -12.64 1.22 6.75
C GLY A 92 -13.14 2.64 7.04
N VAL A 93 -12.97 3.14 8.28
CA VAL A 93 -13.46 4.47 8.70
C VAL A 93 -12.88 5.58 7.82
N TYR A 94 -11.58 5.54 7.53
CA TYR A 94 -10.95 6.53 6.65
C TYR A 94 -11.61 6.61 5.29
N GLN A 95 -11.73 5.48 4.58
CA GLN A 95 -12.33 5.45 3.24
C GLN A 95 -13.79 5.90 3.28
N GLN A 96 -14.56 5.50 4.30
CA GLN A 96 -15.95 5.94 4.44
C GLN A 96 -16.04 7.46 4.58
N LYS A 97 -15.21 8.06 5.40
CA LYS A 97 -15.20 9.53 5.61
C LYS A 97 -14.72 10.28 4.37
N LEU A 98 -13.70 9.75 3.70
CA LEU A 98 -13.21 10.30 2.45
C LEU A 98 -14.28 10.24 1.35
N ASP A 99 -14.95 9.09 1.18
CA ASP A 99 -16.03 8.92 0.20
C ASP A 99 -17.18 9.89 0.42
N GLU A 100 -17.62 10.05 1.70
CA GLU A 100 -18.66 11.01 2.07
C GLU A 100 -18.26 12.44 1.69
N ALA A 101 -17.02 12.83 1.95
CA ALA A 101 -16.52 14.18 1.66
C ALA A 101 -16.35 14.40 0.14
N LEU A 102 -15.80 13.43 -0.60
CA LEU A 102 -15.65 13.52 -2.05
C LEU A 102 -16.99 13.59 -2.79
N MET A 103 -18.02 12.88 -2.31
CA MET A 103 -19.37 12.97 -2.87
C MET A 103 -19.99 14.37 -2.70
N ASN A 104 -19.61 15.09 -1.64
CA ASN A 104 -20.11 16.43 -1.34
C ASN A 104 -19.20 17.56 -1.87
N GLN A 105 -18.08 17.22 -2.52
CA GLN A 105 -17.05 18.16 -2.96
C GLN A 105 -17.58 19.32 -3.80
N ALA A 106 -18.51 19.05 -4.72
CA ALA A 106 -19.06 20.07 -5.63
C ALA A 106 -19.91 21.13 -4.89
N ASP A 107 -20.56 20.73 -3.79
CA ASP A 107 -21.45 21.58 -2.99
C ASP A 107 -20.76 22.18 -1.76
N ALA A 108 -19.51 21.78 -1.47
CA ALA A 108 -18.74 22.28 -0.34
C ALA A 108 -18.37 23.76 -0.51
N ALA A 109 -18.37 24.51 0.59
CA ALA A 109 -17.78 25.86 0.60
C ALA A 109 -16.27 25.78 0.34
N ALA A 110 -15.64 26.85 -0.15
CA ALA A 110 -14.23 26.86 -0.50
C ALA A 110 -13.32 26.30 0.61
N ASP A 111 -13.45 26.81 1.84
CA ASP A 111 -12.63 26.38 2.97
C ASP A 111 -12.97 24.96 3.50
N ASP A 112 -14.03 24.33 3.02
CA ASP A 112 -14.47 22.98 3.39
C ASP A 112 -14.17 21.93 2.30
N LYS A 113 -13.65 22.36 1.14
CA LYS A 113 -13.28 21.45 0.06
C LYS A 113 -12.08 20.60 0.44
N ILE A 114 -12.06 19.37 -0.08
CA ILE A 114 -10.86 18.57 -0.06
C ILE A 114 -9.90 19.09 -1.13
N ASP A 115 -8.65 19.32 -0.78
CA ASP A 115 -7.61 19.73 -1.73
C ASP A 115 -6.68 18.58 -2.06
N ILE A 116 -6.24 17.85 -1.02
CA ILE A 116 -5.41 16.68 -1.13
C ILE A 116 -6.06 15.53 -0.33
N PHE A 117 -6.04 14.35 -0.89
CA PHE A 117 -6.33 13.13 -0.13
C PHE A 117 -5.31 12.04 -0.43
N LEU A 118 -5.09 11.16 0.54
CA LEU A 118 -4.20 10.04 0.40
C LEU A 118 -4.97 8.75 0.14
N SER A 119 -4.36 7.86 -0.63
CA SER A 119 -4.80 6.48 -0.77
C SER A 119 -3.63 5.53 -0.58
N GLU A 120 -3.93 4.32 -0.19
CA GLU A 120 -2.97 3.23 -0.07
C GLU A 120 -3.12 2.31 -1.30
N THR A 121 -2.06 1.64 -1.68
CA THR A 121 -1.99 0.80 -2.90
C THR A 121 -3.18 -0.17 -3.04
N ASP A 122 -3.66 -0.77 -1.94
CA ASP A 122 -4.74 -1.76 -2.00
C ASP A 122 -6.10 -1.19 -2.43
N TYR A 123 -6.25 0.14 -2.41
CA TYR A 123 -7.49 0.80 -2.84
C TYR A 123 -7.28 2.06 -3.69
N VAL A 124 -6.05 2.29 -4.17
CA VAL A 124 -5.71 3.46 -4.99
C VAL A 124 -6.58 3.56 -6.24
N TYR A 125 -6.80 2.44 -6.94
CA TYR A 125 -7.53 2.43 -8.20
C TYR A 125 -9.00 2.84 -8.05
N LYS A 126 -9.60 2.62 -6.89
CA LYS A 126 -10.95 3.13 -6.57
C LYS A 126 -11.05 4.66 -6.80
N TYR A 127 -9.96 5.38 -6.55
CA TYR A 127 -9.92 6.84 -6.66
C TYR A 127 -9.26 7.35 -7.95
N THR A 128 -8.36 6.56 -8.54
CA THR A 128 -7.72 6.95 -9.82
C THR A 128 -8.52 6.53 -11.04
N ASP A 129 -9.55 5.69 -10.89
CA ASP A 129 -10.47 5.39 -12.00
C ASP A 129 -11.05 6.70 -12.56
N ALA A 130 -10.89 6.91 -13.88
CA ALA A 130 -11.36 8.11 -14.56
C ALA A 130 -12.86 8.36 -14.40
N GLU A 131 -13.65 7.30 -14.25
CA GLU A 131 -15.10 7.40 -14.06
C GLU A 131 -15.50 7.86 -12.64
N ALA A 132 -14.63 7.69 -11.65
CA ALA A 132 -14.83 8.22 -10.30
C ALA A 132 -14.75 9.75 -10.29
N ASP A 133 -13.89 10.33 -11.13
CA ASP A 133 -13.69 11.78 -11.32
C ASP A 133 -13.42 12.53 -10.00
N VAL A 134 -12.68 11.89 -9.09
CA VAL A 134 -12.35 12.45 -7.76
C VAL A 134 -10.89 12.84 -7.61
N ALA A 135 -9.98 12.16 -8.32
CA ALA A 135 -8.57 12.50 -8.41
C ALA A 135 -8.28 13.21 -9.75
N MET A 136 -7.74 14.42 -9.68
CA MET A 136 -7.37 15.18 -10.89
C MET A 136 -6.25 14.48 -11.66
N PRO A 137 -6.28 14.49 -13.01
CA PRO A 137 -5.06 14.26 -13.79
C PRO A 137 -3.96 15.23 -13.35
N LEU A 138 -2.74 14.73 -13.15
CA LEU A 138 -1.63 15.61 -12.75
C LEU A 138 -1.34 16.68 -13.82
N THR A 139 -1.59 16.37 -15.09
CA THR A 139 -1.47 17.33 -16.20
C THR A 139 -2.43 18.51 -16.08
N ASP A 140 -3.59 18.34 -15.46
CA ASP A 140 -4.57 19.42 -15.23
C ASP A 140 -4.11 20.39 -14.13
N LEU A 141 -3.20 19.92 -13.25
CA LEU A 141 -2.45 20.76 -12.30
C LEU A 141 -1.22 21.41 -12.95
N GLY A 142 -0.90 21.09 -14.22
CA GLY A 142 0.32 21.52 -14.87
C GLY A 142 1.58 20.81 -14.38
N ILE A 143 1.45 19.56 -13.92
CA ILE A 143 2.56 18.63 -13.66
C ILE A 143 2.66 17.72 -14.89
N ASP A 144 3.83 17.71 -15.52
CA ASP A 144 4.14 16.80 -16.62
C ASP A 144 4.83 15.54 -16.08
N PRO A 145 4.17 14.37 -16.04
CA PRO A 145 4.76 13.16 -15.49
C PRO A 145 6.05 12.70 -16.18
N ASP A 146 6.23 13.02 -17.45
CA ASP A 146 7.41 12.61 -18.22
C ASP A 146 8.65 13.47 -17.91
N THR A 147 8.46 14.71 -17.50
CA THR A 147 9.55 15.63 -17.18
C THR A 147 9.69 15.92 -15.70
N ASP A 148 8.60 16.27 -15.02
CA ASP A 148 8.63 16.65 -13.61
C ASP A 148 8.81 15.43 -12.68
N LEU A 149 8.35 14.25 -13.11
CA LEU A 149 8.42 13.00 -12.36
C LEU A 149 9.35 11.96 -13.03
N ALA A 150 10.31 12.42 -13.84
CA ALA A 150 11.19 11.54 -14.64
C ALA A 150 12.08 10.63 -13.78
N ASP A 151 12.45 11.05 -12.56
CA ASP A 151 13.31 10.29 -11.64
C ASP A 151 12.53 9.33 -10.71
N GLN A 152 11.21 9.20 -10.90
CA GLN A 152 10.40 8.24 -10.15
C GLN A 152 10.48 6.83 -10.72
N TYR A 153 10.27 5.82 -9.88
CA TYR A 153 10.12 4.44 -10.31
C TYR A 153 8.85 4.25 -11.12
N ASP A 154 8.93 3.57 -12.27
CA ASP A 154 7.81 3.44 -13.22
C ASP A 154 6.59 2.74 -12.62
N PHE A 155 6.78 1.74 -11.76
CA PHE A 155 5.67 1.04 -11.13
C PHE A 155 4.80 1.97 -10.27
N THR A 156 5.38 3.01 -9.65
CA THR A 156 4.62 3.98 -8.85
C THR A 156 3.73 4.87 -9.70
N LYS A 157 4.21 5.26 -10.88
CA LYS A 157 3.41 6.02 -11.86
C LYS A 157 2.25 5.17 -12.37
N THR A 158 2.51 3.90 -12.71
CA THR A 158 1.48 2.94 -13.15
C THR A 158 0.43 2.74 -12.07
N THR A 159 0.84 2.55 -10.80
CA THR A 159 -0.09 2.39 -9.66
C THR A 159 -1.02 3.60 -9.50
N ALA A 160 -0.53 4.81 -9.72
CA ALA A 160 -1.31 6.04 -9.57
C ALA A 160 -2.04 6.48 -10.86
N SER A 161 -2.09 5.63 -11.88
CA SER A 161 -2.72 5.94 -13.17
C SER A 161 -4.07 5.24 -13.32
N ASP A 162 -4.93 5.84 -14.13
CA ASP A 162 -6.14 5.19 -14.61
C ASP A 162 -5.83 4.17 -15.72
N ARG A 163 -6.87 3.54 -16.27
CA ARG A 163 -6.73 2.48 -17.28
C ARG A 163 -6.19 2.98 -18.61
N GLU A 164 -6.35 4.25 -18.92
CA GLU A 164 -5.80 4.90 -20.11
C GLU A 164 -4.34 5.35 -19.89
N GLY A 165 -3.78 5.13 -18.69
CA GLY A 165 -2.43 5.55 -18.35
C GLY A 165 -2.31 7.02 -17.96
N VAL A 166 -3.42 7.70 -17.66
CA VAL A 166 -3.39 9.07 -17.15
C VAL A 166 -3.08 9.06 -15.67
N GLN A 167 -1.94 9.64 -15.30
CA GLN A 167 -1.50 9.68 -13.91
C GLN A 167 -2.33 10.68 -13.09
N ARG A 168 -2.91 10.21 -11.97
CA ARG A 168 -3.84 10.94 -11.10
C ARG A 168 -3.37 11.01 -9.65
N GLY A 169 -2.11 10.75 -9.41
CA GLY A 169 -1.49 10.83 -8.10
C GLY A 169 0.01 10.61 -8.18
N SER A 170 0.68 10.82 -7.07
CA SER A 170 2.10 10.58 -6.91
C SER A 170 2.41 10.12 -5.50
N THR A 171 3.61 9.61 -5.26
CA THR A 171 4.02 9.13 -3.93
C THR A 171 5.45 9.54 -3.61
N TRP A 172 5.73 9.79 -2.33
CA TRP A 172 7.11 9.97 -1.85
C TRP A 172 7.78 8.63 -1.55
N GLN A 173 7.02 7.56 -1.29
CA GLN A 173 7.58 6.29 -0.84
C GLN A 173 7.38 5.17 -1.86
N CYS A 174 8.35 4.27 -1.89
CA CYS A 174 8.27 2.99 -2.57
C CYS A 174 8.36 1.87 -1.53
N CYS A 175 7.73 0.75 -1.80
CA CYS A 175 7.65 -0.35 -0.87
C CYS A 175 8.13 -1.68 -1.49
N PRO A 176 9.37 -1.72 -2.05
CA PRO A 176 9.93 -2.94 -2.59
C PRO A 176 10.04 -4.00 -1.50
N GLY A 177 9.50 -5.18 -1.76
CA GLY A 177 9.57 -6.28 -0.82
C GLY A 177 10.89 -7.02 -0.90
N VAL A 178 11.45 -7.35 0.26
CA VAL A 178 12.67 -8.16 0.39
C VAL A 178 12.43 -9.37 1.28
N LEU A 179 13.35 -10.31 1.30
CA LEU A 179 13.36 -11.39 2.28
C LEU A 179 14.26 -10.97 3.45
N VAL A 180 13.67 -10.85 4.63
CA VAL A 180 14.37 -10.52 5.88
C VAL A 180 14.54 -11.80 6.68
N TYR A 181 15.78 -12.14 7.05
CA TYR A 181 16.08 -13.43 7.67
C TYR A 181 16.92 -13.34 8.95
N ARG A 182 16.78 -14.34 9.79
CA ARG A 182 17.56 -14.57 11.02
C ARG A 182 18.96 -15.07 10.68
N ARG A 183 19.98 -14.27 11.03
CA ARG A 183 21.40 -14.61 10.80
C ARG A 183 21.84 -15.86 11.55
N ASP A 184 21.39 -16.05 12.79
CA ASP A 184 21.73 -17.21 13.59
C ASP A 184 21.17 -18.50 13.01
N ILE A 185 19.93 -18.48 12.50
CA ILE A 185 19.32 -19.63 11.82
C ILE A 185 20.05 -19.93 10.51
N ALA A 186 20.38 -18.90 9.70
CA ALA A 186 21.18 -19.08 8.49
C ALA A 186 22.54 -19.75 8.78
N LYS A 187 23.24 -19.28 9.80
CA LYS A 187 24.51 -19.91 10.24
C LYS A 187 24.35 -21.36 10.65
N ASP A 188 23.31 -21.68 11.43
CA ASP A 188 23.08 -23.06 11.88
C ASP A 188 22.73 -24.00 10.71
N VAL A 189 21.94 -23.54 9.73
CA VAL A 189 21.44 -24.38 8.65
C VAL A 189 22.39 -24.40 7.44
N PHE A 190 22.88 -23.22 7.03
CA PHE A 190 23.68 -23.06 5.81
C PHE A 190 25.19 -22.91 6.05
N GLY A 191 25.59 -22.70 7.32
CA GLY A 191 26.99 -22.41 7.66
C GLY A 191 27.45 -20.99 7.34
N THR A 192 26.55 -20.13 6.90
CA THR A 192 26.81 -18.74 6.57
C THR A 192 25.58 -17.87 6.84
N ASP A 193 25.82 -16.59 7.16
CA ASP A 193 24.78 -15.57 7.25
C ASP A 193 25.02 -14.41 6.27
N ASP A 194 25.91 -14.59 5.32
CA ASP A 194 26.20 -13.61 4.28
C ASP A 194 24.97 -13.42 3.38
N PRO A 195 24.51 -12.15 3.18
CA PRO A 195 23.29 -11.86 2.43
C PRO A 195 23.28 -12.37 1.00
N ALA A 196 24.41 -12.31 0.29
CA ALA A 196 24.49 -12.80 -1.08
C ALA A 196 24.43 -14.34 -1.13
N ALA A 197 25.10 -15.00 -0.19
CA ALA A 197 25.08 -16.47 -0.10
C ALA A 197 23.69 -17.00 0.32
N VAL A 198 23.00 -16.31 1.23
CA VAL A 198 21.61 -16.65 1.58
C VAL A 198 20.68 -16.36 0.42
N GLY A 199 20.91 -15.27 -0.34
CA GLY A 199 20.15 -14.93 -1.54
C GLY A 199 20.11 -16.07 -2.55
N GLU A 200 21.25 -16.77 -2.78
CA GLU A 200 21.29 -17.93 -3.66
C GLU A 200 20.44 -19.12 -3.17
N LYS A 201 20.15 -19.19 -1.87
CA LYS A 201 19.27 -20.21 -1.28
C LYS A 201 17.78 -19.92 -1.42
N VAL A 202 17.42 -18.68 -1.78
CA VAL A 202 16.01 -18.21 -1.78
C VAL A 202 15.62 -17.51 -3.09
N LYS A 203 16.44 -17.55 -4.12
CA LYS A 203 16.36 -16.77 -5.36
C LYS A 203 15.14 -17.03 -6.24
N ASP A 204 14.48 -18.15 -6.06
CA ASP A 204 13.26 -18.55 -6.76
C ASP A 204 12.47 -19.54 -5.89
N TRP A 205 11.22 -19.81 -6.27
CA TRP A 205 10.32 -20.68 -5.51
C TRP A 205 10.83 -22.12 -5.38
N ASP A 206 11.46 -22.69 -6.41
CA ASP A 206 11.98 -24.05 -6.38
C ASP A 206 13.17 -24.17 -5.42
N THR A 207 14.10 -23.21 -5.50
CA THR A 207 15.25 -23.13 -4.61
C THR A 207 14.82 -22.89 -3.16
N LEU A 208 13.86 -21.99 -2.96
CA LEU A 208 13.29 -21.68 -1.63
C LEU A 208 12.60 -22.91 -1.01
N LYS A 209 11.91 -23.72 -1.82
CA LYS A 209 11.31 -24.99 -1.35
C LYS A 209 12.36 -25.99 -0.91
N ALA A 210 13.45 -26.15 -1.65
CA ALA A 210 14.57 -26.99 -1.23
C ALA A 210 15.22 -26.48 0.06
N THR A 211 15.33 -25.17 0.22
CA THR A 211 15.79 -24.51 1.46
C THR A 211 14.84 -24.75 2.63
N ALA A 212 13.53 -24.75 2.40
CA ALA A 212 12.53 -25.05 3.41
C ALA A 212 12.67 -26.49 3.98
N GLU A 213 13.07 -27.45 3.14
CA GLU A 213 13.39 -28.81 3.59
C GLU A 213 14.63 -28.84 4.49
N GLU A 214 15.70 -28.09 4.14
CA GLU A 214 16.91 -27.97 4.96
C GLU A 214 16.57 -27.32 6.35
N LEU A 215 15.79 -26.24 6.36
CA LEU A 215 15.34 -25.55 7.55
C LEU A 215 14.52 -26.48 8.48
N LYS A 216 13.53 -27.16 7.89
CA LYS A 216 12.70 -28.12 8.63
C LYS A 216 13.52 -29.25 9.26
N ALA A 217 14.51 -29.79 8.56
CA ALA A 217 15.38 -30.84 9.06
C ALA A 217 16.14 -30.43 10.33
N LYS A 218 16.33 -29.12 10.54
CA LYS A 218 16.92 -28.50 11.74
C LYS A 218 15.89 -28.02 12.77
N GLY A 219 14.60 -28.15 12.47
CA GLY A 219 13.50 -27.76 13.38
C GLY A 219 13.10 -26.29 13.25
N TYR A 220 13.35 -25.65 12.14
CA TYR A 220 12.93 -24.29 11.82
C TYR A 220 11.77 -24.27 10.84
N TYR A 221 11.00 -23.19 10.87
CA TYR A 221 10.00 -22.82 9.86
C TYR A 221 10.62 -21.82 8.86
N THR A 222 10.21 -21.90 7.61
CA THR A 222 10.65 -20.92 6.59
C THR A 222 10.02 -19.56 6.82
N PHE A 223 8.69 -19.53 6.91
CA PHE A 223 7.89 -18.33 7.22
C PHE A 223 6.95 -18.60 8.38
N ALA A 224 6.38 -17.53 8.94
CA ALA A 224 5.45 -17.62 10.06
C ALA A 224 4.10 -18.18 9.61
N SER A 225 3.54 -17.67 8.51
CA SER A 225 2.20 -18.05 8.08
C SER A 225 2.07 -18.13 6.56
N TYR A 226 0.98 -18.72 6.08
CA TYR A 226 0.60 -18.74 4.67
C TYR A 226 0.40 -17.33 4.08
N ALA A 227 0.03 -16.36 4.90
CA ALA A 227 -0.18 -14.99 4.46
C ALA A 227 1.12 -14.26 4.10
N ASP A 228 2.29 -14.72 4.62
CA ASP A 228 3.57 -14.04 4.37
C ASP A 228 3.99 -14.05 2.90
N THR A 229 3.50 -15.01 2.12
CA THR A 229 3.80 -15.11 0.69
C THR A 229 2.73 -14.49 -0.22
N PHE A 230 1.55 -14.16 0.31
CA PHE A 230 0.40 -13.74 -0.51
C PHE A 230 0.72 -12.56 -1.43
N ARG A 231 1.41 -11.53 -0.90
CA ARG A 231 1.72 -10.32 -1.68
C ARG A 231 2.61 -10.59 -2.88
N VAL A 232 3.53 -11.56 -2.78
CA VAL A 232 4.38 -11.94 -3.91
C VAL A 232 3.54 -12.50 -5.06
N TYR A 233 2.56 -13.35 -4.77
CA TYR A 233 1.65 -13.88 -5.78
C TYR A 233 0.70 -12.83 -6.32
N SER A 234 -0.01 -12.11 -5.44
CA SER A 234 -1.03 -11.15 -5.85
C SER A 234 -0.48 -9.96 -6.63
N ASN A 235 0.74 -9.54 -6.34
CA ASN A 235 1.41 -8.44 -7.05
C ASN A 235 1.83 -8.81 -8.48
N ASN A 236 1.89 -10.11 -8.79
CA ASN A 236 2.31 -10.63 -10.08
C ASN A 236 1.14 -11.23 -10.92
N MET A 237 -0.11 -10.99 -10.52
CA MET A 237 -1.28 -11.41 -11.30
C MET A 237 -1.27 -10.80 -12.70
N SER A 238 -1.82 -11.53 -13.67
CA SER A 238 -1.91 -11.10 -15.07
C SER A 238 -3.17 -10.29 -15.39
N GLU A 239 -4.22 -10.44 -14.58
CA GLU A 239 -5.51 -9.77 -14.75
C GLU A 239 -5.98 -9.16 -13.42
N PRO A 240 -6.79 -8.08 -13.46
CA PRO A 240 -7.37 -7.50 -12.25
C PRO A 240 -8.43 -8.44 -11.66
N TRP A 241 -8.66 -8.34 -10.35
CA TRP A 241 -9.76 -9.06 -9.69
C TRP A 241 -11.11 -8.83 -10.36
N VAL A 242 -11.38 -7.60 -10.77
CA VAL A 242 -12.58 -7.22 -11.53
C VAL A 242 -12.16 -6.23 -12.60
N ALA A 243 -12.43 -6.55 -13.86
CA ALA A 243 -12.17 -5.64 -14.96
C ALA A 243 -13.18 -4.47 -14.98
N ASP A 244 -12.77 -3.33 -15.51
CA ASP A 244 -13.62 -2.13 -15.56
C ASP A 244 -14.94 -2.42 -16.28
N GLY A 245 -16.03 -2.01 -15.65
CA GLY A 245 -17.39 -2.22 -16.16
C GLY A 245 -17.93 -3.63 -16.02
N GLU A 246 -17.12 -4.59 -15.54
CA GLU A 246 -17.56 -5.97 -15.27
C GLU A 246 -18.19 -6.09 -13.87
N THR A 247 -18.89 -7.21 -13.66
CA THR A 247 -19.50 -7.60 -12.38
C THR A 247 -19.04 -8.98 -11.94
N THR A 248 -18.00 -9.49 -12.57
CA THR A 248 -17.41 -10.81 -12.33
C THR A 248 -16.06 -10.66 -11.67
N VAL A 249 -15.88 -11.29 -10.52
CA VAL A 249 -14.56 -11.48 -9.92
C VAL A 249 -13.86 -12.63 -10.62
N LYS A 250 -12.69 -12.41 -11.17
CA LYS A 250 -11.85 -13.44 -11.78
C LYS A 250 -10.71 -13.80 -10.86
N ILE A 251 -10.59 -15.07 -10.54
CA ILE A 251 -9.49 -15.58 -9.74
C ILE A 251 -8.32 -15.90 -10.68
N ASP A 252 -7.23 -15.14 -10.53
CA ASP A 252 -6.01 -15.39 -11.30
C ASP A 252 -5.41 -16.75 -10.94
N PRO A 253 -4.88 -17.53 -11.91
CA PRO A 253 -4.20 -18.79 -11.63
C PRO A 253 -3.11 -18.70 -10.56
N LEU A 254 -2.35 -17.58 -10.50
CA LEU A 254 -1.35 -17.38 -9.46
C LEU A 254 -1.93 -17.35 -8.03
N ILE A 255 -3.14 -16.87 -7.87
CA ILE A 255 -3.83 -16.90 -6.57
C ILE A 255 -4.16 -18.33 -6.17
N MET A 256 -4.49 -19.19 -7.14
CA MET A 256 -4.69 -20.63 -6.89
C MET A 256 -3.35 -21.32 -6.59
N ASP A 257 -2.27 -20.97 -7.28
CA ASP A 257 -0.93 -21.45 -6.96
C ASP A 257 -0.54 -21.11 -5.53
N TRP A 258 -0.87 -19.89 -5.07
CA TRP A 258 -0.67 -19.51 -3.67
C TRP A 258 -1.46 -20.41 -2.71
N VAL A 259 -2.72 -20.73 -3.01
CA VAL A 259 -3.53 -21.63 -2.17
C VAL A 259 -2.92 -23.02 -2.10
N GLU A 260 -2.53 -23.59 -3.25
CA GLU A 260 -1.95 -24.93 -3.32
C GLU A 260 -0.60 -24.98 -2.61
N ASN A 261 0.31 -24.04 -2.89
CA ASN A 261 1.62 -23.96 -2.25
C ASN A 261 1.52 -23.72 -0.75
N SER A 262 0.62 -22.83 -0.30
CA SER A 262 0.40 -22.58 1.12
C SER A 262 -0.07 -23.83 1.87
N LYS A 263 -1.01 -24.57 1.28
CA LYS A 263 -1.50 -25.84 1.85
C LYS A 263 -0.40 -26.90 1.89
N GLU A 264 0.35 -27.07 0.81
CA GLU A 264 1.50 -27.98 0.75
C GLU A 264 2.54 -27.64 1.82
N TRP A 265 2.91 -26.35 1.95
CA TRP A 265 3.92 -25.91 2.90
C TRP A 265 3.47 -26.07 4.36
N LEU A 266 2.19 -25.86 4.67
CA LEU A 266 1.62 -26.12 5.97
C LEU A 266 1.64 -27.63 6.30
N ASP A 267 1.24 -28.48 5.36
CA ASP A 267 1.20 -29.93 5.56
C ASP A 267 2.63 -30.52 5.64
N ALA A 268 3.57 -29.97 4.90
CA ALA A 268 4.99 -30.31 5.00
C ALA A 268 5.64 -29.81 6.29
N GLY A 269 5.06 -28.84 7.00
CA GLY A 269 5.61 -28.25 8.23
C GLY A 269 6.72 -27.23 7.95
N TYR A 270 6.66 -26.54 6.82
CA TYR A 270 7.56 -25.41 6.49
C TYR A 270 7.08 -24.09 7.05
N LEU A 271 5.79 -24.01 7.41
CA LEU A 271 5.15 -22.87 8.06
C LEU A 271 4.71 -23.23 9.48
N ASP A 272 4.61 -22.23 10.37
CA ASP A 272 4.10 -22.43 11.71
C ASP A 272 2.56 -22.49 11.69
N LYS A 273 2.02 -23.67 11.93
CA LYS A 273 0.55 -23.89 11.93
C LYS A 273 -0.20 -23.12 13.03
N THR A 274 0.49 -22.58 14.01
CA THR A 274 -0.12 -21.80 15.08
C THR A 274 -0.35 -20.35 14.71
N VAL A 275 0.35 -19.86 13.68
CA VAL A 275 0.23 -18.48 13.17
C VAL A 275 -0.80 -18.43 12.04
N LYS A 276 -1.89 -17.71 12.29
CA LYS A 276 -3.05 -17.63 11.39
C LYS A 276 -3.15 -16.24 10.75
N GLY A 277 -2.39 -16.01 9.69
CA GLY A 277 -2.37 -14.71 9.01
C GLY A 277 -1.30 -13.76 9.56
N GLN A 278 -1.45 -12.47 9.30
CA GLN A 278 -0.53 -11.40 9.66
C GLN A 278 -1.20 -10.38 10.59
N PHE A 279 -0.41 -9.47 11.17
CA PHE A 279 -0.85 -8.35 12.03
C PHE A 279 -1.68 -8.78 13.24
N ASN A 280 -1.38 -9.94 13.82
CA ASN A 280 -1.97 -10.44 15.05
C ASN A 280 -0.88 -10.82 16.05
N ASP A 281 -1.28 -11.11 17.31
CA ASP A 281 -0.35 -11.40 18.39
C ASP A 281 0.57 -12.60 18.10
N ASP A 282 0.08 -13.64 17.41
CA ASP A 282 0.87 -14.83 17.12
C ASP A 282 1.91 -14.55 16.03
N TRP A 283 1.56 -13.76 14.99
CA TRP A 283 2.50 -13.30 13.98
C TRP A 283 3.57 -12.37 14.58
N ASN A 284 3.17 -11.45 15.45
CA ASN A 284 4.10 -10.58 16.16
C ASN A 284 5.07 -11.38 17.03
N LYS A 285 4.61 -12.39 17.76
CA LYS A 285 5.47 -13.29 18.55
C LYS A 285 6.43 -14.12 17.68
N ALA A 286 6.03 -14.44 16.44
CA ALA A 286 6.89 -15.16 15.51
C ALA A 286 8.12 -14.34 15.08
N MET A 287 8.11 -13.03 15.29
CA MET A 287 9.26 -12.13 15.09
C MET A 287 10.23 -12.09 16.28
N GLY A 288 9.84 -12.60 17.45
CA GLY A 288 10.67 -12.58 18.67
C GLY A 288 11.85 -13.56 18.64
N SER A 289 12.81 -13.34 19.53
CA SER A 289 14.08 -14.09 19.58
C SER A 289 13.91 -15.59 19.90
N SER A 290 12.84 -15.94 20.60
CA SER A 290 12.50 -17.35 20.92
C SER A 290 11.85 -18.11 19.77
N SER A 291 11.46 -17.42 18.70
CA SER A 291 10.82 -17.99 17.53
C SER A 291 11.77 -18.91 16.73
N LYS A 292 11.17 -19.87 16.04
CA LYS A 292 11.84 -20.78 15.10
C LYS A 292 11.63 -20.40 13.64
N VAL A 293 11.08 -19.23 13.38
CA VAL A 293 10.84 -18.71 12.02
C VAL A 293 12.15 -18.13 11.45
N PHE A 294 12.51 -18.60 10.28
CA PHE A 294 13.73 -18.17 9.58
C PHE A 294 13.60 -16.79 8.97
N ALA A 295 12.50 -16.52 8.26
CA ALA A 295 12.38 -15.33 7.44
C ALA A 295 10.96 -14.75 7.37
N PHE A 296 10.90 -13.50 6.96
CA PHE A 296 9.68 -12.77 6.59
C PHE A 296 9.87 -12.11 5.23
N LEU A 297 8.81 -11.96 4.48
CA LEU A 297 8.76 -11.16 3.25
C LEU A 297 8.16 -9.81 3.61
N LEU A 298 8.99 -8.77 3.73
CA LEU A 298 8.61 -7.46 4.23
C LEU A 298 9.15 -6.33 3.33
N PRO A 299 8.41 -5.25 3.17
CA PRO A 299 8.90 -3.99 2.61
C PRO A 299 9.67 -3.19 3.69
N PRO A 300 10.33 -2.05 3.33
CA PRO A 300 11.07 -1.23 4.30
C PRO A 300 10.26 -0.87 5.55
N TRP A 301 9.01 -0.37 5.39
CA TRP A 301 8.14 -0.06 6.53
C TRP A 301 7.82 -1.30 7.39
N GLY A 302 7.73 -2.48 6.80
CA GLY A 302 7.46 -3.72 7.53
C GLY A 302 8.61 -4.08 8.49
N ILE A 303 9.85 -3.75 8.15
CA ILE A 303 11.00 -3.93 9.04
C ILE A 303 10.90 -2.96 10.23
N ASP A 304 10.62 -1.69 9.97
CA ASP A 304 10.64 -0.65 11.02
C ASP A 304 9.40 -0.65 11.90
N PHE A 305 8.20 -0.85 11.33
CA PHE A 305 6.94 -0.78 12.07
C PHE A 305 6.46 -2.12 12.63
N THR A 306 6.95 -3.26 12.11
CA THR A 306 6.52 -4.58 12.58
C THR A 306 7.66 -5.41 13.15
N LEU A 307 8.73 -5.65 12.39
CA LEU A 307 9.79 -6.55 12.83
C LEU A 307 10.60 -5.97 13.98
N ASN A 308 11.13 -4.75 13.84
CA ASN A 308 11.97 -4.12 14.85
C ASN A 308 11.25 -3.95 16.21
N PRO A 309 9.99 -3.46 16.28
CA PRO A 309 9.27 -3.35 17.56
C PRO A 309 8.95 -4.68 18.23
N ASN A 310 8.85 -5.77 17.50
CA ASN A 310 8.56 -7.12 18.02
C ASN A 310 9.82 -7.97 18.27
N TRP A 311 11.00 -7.46 17.90
CA TRP A 311 12.27 -8.12 18.18
C TRP A 311 12.75 -7.81 19.60
N ASP A 312 12.93 -8.82 20.41
CA ASP A 312 13.36 -8.75 21.83
C ASP A 312 14.80 -9.26 22.04
N GLY A 313 15.55 -9.48 20.96
CA GLY A 313 16.95 -9.92 20.97
C GLY A 313 17.93 -8.77 20.73
N GLU A 314 19.20 -9.13 20.51
CA GLU A 314 20.26 -8.16 20.22
C GLU A 314 20.11 -7.60 18.79
N ALA A 315 20.51 -6.34 18.60
CA ALA A 315 20.62 -5.74 17.26
C ALA A 315 21.61 -6.54 16.40
N GLY A 316 21.42 -6.49 15.09
CA GLY A 316 22.26 -7.21 14.13
C GLY A 316 21.93 -8.70 13.94
N ALA A 317 20.84 -9.17 14.54
CA ALA A 317 20.39 -10.55 14.38
C ALA A 317 19.68 -10.82 13.04
N TRP A 318 19.28 -9.77 12.34
CA TRP A 318 18.58 -9.84 11.07
C TRP A 318 19.43 -9.34 9.92
N ALA A 319 19.12 -9.80 8.72
CA ALA A 319 19.66 -9.25 7.47
C ALA A 319 18.61 -9.33 6.36
N VAL A 320 18.81 -8.58 5.29
CA VAL A 320 17.96 -8.63 4.10
C VAL A 320 18.71 -9.26 2.93
N THR A 321 17.94 -9.90 2.05
CA THR A 321 18.39 -10.39 0.75
C THR A 321 17.25 -10.29 -0.26
N ASN A 322 17.50 -10.60 -1.53
CA ASN A 322 16.48 -10.56 -2.56
C ASN A 322 15.34 -11.55 -2.25
N PRO A 323 14.08 -11.21 -2.58
CA PRO A 323 12.97 -12.14 -2.48
C PRO A 323 13.03 -13.20 -3.58
N PRO A 324 12.22 -14.28 -3.51
CA PRO A 324 12.15 -15.28 -4.59
C PRO A 324 11.53 -14.74 -5.88
N GLN A 325 10.85 -13.63 -5.82
CA GLN A 325 10.25 -12.89 -6.92
C GLN A 325 9.99 -11.46 -6.46
N GLU A 326 10.21 -10.48 -7.32
CA GLU A 326 10.00 -9.06 -7.02
C GLU A 326 8.52 -8.79 -6.75
N TYR A 327 8.25 -7.91 -5.79
CA TYR A 327 6.91 -7.47 -5.43
C TYR A 327 6.95 -6.12 -4.70
N ASN A 328 5.83 -5.42 -4.75
CA ASN A 328 5.56 -4.22 -3.96
C ASN A 328 4.54 -4.53 -2.86
N TRP A 329 4.71 -3.95 -1.69
CA TRP A 329 3.71 -4.04 -0.64
C TRP A 329 3.50 -2.71 0.07
N GLY A 330 2.41 -2.04 -0.28
CA GLY A 330 2.03 -0.76 0.29
C GLY A 330 2.47 0.44 -0.55
N GLY A 331 2.48 1.58 0.07
CA GLY A 331 2.75 2.88 -0.51
C GLY A 331 1.57 3.82 -0.35
N SER A 332 1.87 5.04 0.10
CA SER A 332 0.90 6.11 0.31
C SER A 332 0.92 7.06 -0.87
N TYR A 333 -0.18 7.16 -1.59
CA TYR A 333 -0.31 8.01 -2.78
C TYR A 333 -1.04 9.29 -2.44
N ILE A 334 -0.53 10.41 -2.95
CA ILE A 334 -1.07 11.76 -2.79
C ILE A 334 -1.85 12.11 -4.06
N HIS A 335 -3.10 12.51 -3.88
CA HIS A 335 -4.00 12.91 -4.97
C HIS A 335 -4.46 14.34 -4.79
N ALA A 336 -4.47 15.11 -5.88
CA ALA A 336 -5.21 16.37 -5.93
C ALA A 336 -6.70 16.07 -6.10
N ALA A 337 -7.55 16.60 -5.24
CA ALA A 337 -8.99 16.40 -5.36
C ALA A 337 -9.56 17.20 -6.53
N THR A 338 -10.40 16.56 -7.35
CA THR A 338 -11.18 17.27 -8.38
C THR A 338 -12.00 18.36 -7.73
N GLY A 339 -11.87 19.59 -8.22
CA GLY A 339 -12.60 20.76 -7.69
C GLY A 339 -11.92 21.45 -6.52
N THR A 340 -10.64 21.15 -6.23
CA THR A 340 -9.83 21.97 -5.30
C THR A 340 -9.87 23.44 -5.70
N ASP A 341 -9.88 24.34 -4.74
CA ASP A 341 -9.74 25.77 -4.96
C ASP A 341 -8.33 26.31 -4.66
N ASN A 342 -7.38 25.38 -4.38
CA ASN A 342 -5.97 25.68 -4.11
C ASN A 342 -5.00 24.98 -5.07
N PRO A 343 -5.20 25.03 -6.41
CA PRO A 343 -4.46 24.19 -7.35
C PRO A 343 -2.96 24.46 -7.36
N GLU A 344 -2.50 25.73 -7.17
CA GLU A 344 -1.07 26.05 -7.18
C GLU A 344 -0.36 25.53 -5.93
N HIS A 345 -0.96 25.67 -4.74
CA HIS A 345 -0.43 25.10 -3.50
C HIS A 345 -0.41 23.57 -3.56
N VAL A 346 -1.48 22.95 -4.06
CA VAL A 346 -1.56 21.50 -4.22
C VAL A 346 -0.47 20.99 -5.16
N LYS A 347 -0.25 21.67 -6.29
CA LYS A 347 0.84 21.37 -7.22
C LYS A 347 2.21 21.46 -6.54
N ASP A 348 2.47 22.55 -5.82
CA ASP A 348 3.74 22.78 -5.15
C ASP A 348 4.02 21.72 -4.08
N ILE A 349 3.02 21.36 -3.27
CA ILE A 349 3.13 20.30 -2.27
C ILE A 349 3.42 18.94 -2.92
N ILE A 350 2.71 18.58 -3.99
CA ILE A 350 2.93 17.31 -4.69
C ILE A 350 4.36 17.24 -5.24
N LEU A 351 4.82 18.29 -5.94
CA LEU A 351 6.18 18.31 -6.50
C LEU A 351 7.24 18.30 -5.40
N ALA A 352 7.10 19.13 -4.39
CA ALA A 352 8.06 19.20 -3.29
C ALA A 352 8.19 17.86 -2.55
N MET A 353 7.07 17.15 -2.34
CA MET A 353 7.05 15.92 -1.55
C MET A 353 7.33 14.66 -2.37
N THR A 354 7.20 14.69 -3.71
CA THR A 354 7.30 13.47 -4.52
C THR A 354 8.29 13.54 -5.68
N ALA A 355 8.85 14.73 -5.99
CA ALA A 355 9.74 14.91 -7.14
C ALA A 355 11.12 15.48 -6.77
N GLU A 356 11.21 16.20 -5.65
CA GLU A 356 12.45 16.86 -5.26
C GLU A 356 13.43 15.89 -4.59
N LYS A 357 14.50 15.50 -5.30
CA LYS A 357 15.48 14.51 -4.84
C LYS A 357 16.04 14.80 -3.44
N ASP A 358 16.46 16.04 -3.18
CA ASP A 358 17.05 16.41 -1.89
C ASP A 358 16.04 16.26 -0.74
N THR A 359 14.78 16.59 -0.99
CA THR A 359 13.66 16.39 -0.07
C THR A 359 13.46 14.90 0.21
N LEU A 360 13.42 14.08 -0.84
CA LEU A 360 13.23 12.63 -0.73
C LEU A 360 14.41 11.95 -0.01
N LEU A 361 15.65 12.34 -0.29
CA LEU A 361 16.81 11.84 0.45
C LEU A 361 16.76 12.23 1.92
N LYS A 362 16.30 13.46 2.25
CA LYS A 362 16.14 13.87 3.64
C LYS A 362 15.08 13.03 4.36
N ILE A 363 13.97 12.71 3.71
CA ILE A 363 12.96 11.80 4.24
C ILE A 363 13.59 10.42 4.50
N SER A 364 14.37 9.89 3.57
CA SER A 364 15.05 8.60 3.75
C SER A 364 16.02 8.63 4.95
N GLN A 365 16.76 9.71 5.15
CA GLN A 365 17.69 9.85 6.27
C GLN A 365 16.97 9.95 7.63
N ASP A 366 15.88 10.72 7.67
CA ASP A 366 15.19 11.03 8.93
C ASP A 366 14.22 9.92 9.37
N TYR A 367 13.65 9.18 8.41
CA TYR A 367 12.55 8.22 8.65
C TYR A 367 12.82 6.81 8.15
N LEU A 368 13.96 6.56 7.50
CA LEU A 368 14.31 5.26 6.90
C LEU A 368 13.34 4.81 5.78
N ASP A 369 12.55 5.72 5.23
CA ASP A 369 11.70 5.44 4.08
C ASP A 369 12.56 5.14 2.84
N PHE A 370 12.19 4.15 2.04
CA PHE A 370 12.71 4.00 0.69
C PHE A 370 11.88 4.91 -0.22
N THR A 371 12.49 6.00 -0.70
CA THR A 371 11.75 7.08 -1.36
C THR A 371 11.74 6.98 -2.88
N ASN A 372 10.81 7.70 -3.51
CA ASN A 372 10.50 7.58 -4.93
C ASN A 372 11.42 8.45 -5.80
N THR A 373 12.72 8.20 -5.73
CA THR A 373 13.75 8.83 -6.55
C THR A 373 14.79 7.78 -6.92
N VAL A 374 14.85 7.38 -8.19
CA VAL A 374 15.80 6.35 -8.66
C VAL A 374 17.22 6.79 -8.35
N SER A 375 17.60 7.99 -8.82
CA SER A 375 18.95 8.51 -8.62
C SER A 375 19.32 8.75 -7.14
N GLY A 376 18.32 9.10 -6.30
CA GLY A 376 18.51 9.26 -4.86
C GLY A 376 18.71 7.93 -4.14
N MET A 377 17.97 6.91 -4.52
CA MET A 377 18.09 5.58 -3.91
C MET A 377 19.35 4.85 -4.36
N GLU A 378 19.87 5.11 -5.57
CA GLU A 378 21.20 4.68 -5.99
C GLU A 378 22.31 5.32 -5.13
N GLU A 379 22.18 6.61 -4.82
CA GLU A 379 23.11 7.29 -3.90
C GLU A 379 23.04 6.68 -2.49
N ALA A 380 21.84 6.50 -1.94
CA ALA A 380 21.63 5.89 -0.64
C ALA A 380 22.20 4.46 -0.55
N ALA A 381 22.02 3.67 -1.62
CA ALA A 381 22.58 2.33 -1.71
C ALA A 381 24.12 2.31 -1.69
N ALA A 382 24.77 3.36 -2.18
CA ALA A 382 26.23 3.50 -2.22
C ALA A 382 26.84 4.17 -0.97
N ASP A 383 26.01 4.64 -0.02
CA ASP A 383 26.44 5.41 1.14
C ASP A 383 26.28 4.60 2.44
N ASP A 384 27.41 4.34 3.12
CA ASP A 384 27.47 3.65 4.42
C ASP A 384 26.66 4.37 5.52
N ALA A 385 26.29 5.65 5.34
CA ALA A 385 25.46 6.38 6.29
C ALA A 385 24.03 5.80 6.40
N TYR A 386 23.58 5.03 5.41
CA TYR A 386 22.30 4.33 5.44
C TYR A 386 22.38 2.90 6.02
N ALA A 387 23.54 2.49 6.53
CA ALA A 387 23.68 1.20 7.21
C ALA A 387 22.84 1.15 8.49
N SER A 388 22.16 0.04 8.71
CA SER A 388 21.27 -0.18 9.84
C SER A 388 21.91 -1.02 10.92
N ASP A 389 21.99 -0.51 12.15
CA ASP A 389 22.43 -1.29 13.32
C ASP A 389 21.51 -2.49 13.58
N PHE A 390 20.20 -2.34 13.35
CA PHE A 390 19.24 -3.44 13.46
C PHE A 390 19.56 -4.59 12.50
N LEU A 391 20.07 -4.28 11.30
CA LEU A 391 20.48 -5.25 10.29
C LEU A 391 21.99 -5.61 10.39
N GLY A 392 22.66 -5.30 11.49
CA GLY A 392 24.07 -5.65 11.73
C GLY A 392 25.04 -4.86 10.87
N GLY A 393 24.74 -3.61 10.58
CA GLY A 393 25.55 -2.73 9.73
C GLY A 393 25.30 -2.91 8.23
N GLN A 394 24.29 -3.69 7.83
CA GLN A 394 23.92 -3.82 6.43
C GLN A 394 23.19 -2.57 5.94
N ASN A 395 23.57 -2.08 4.75
CA ASN A 395 22.80 -1.09 4.01
C ASN A 395 21.72 -1.82 3.19
N ALA A 396 20.46 -1.78 3.65
CA ALA A 396 19.36 -2.49 2.98
C ALA A 396 18.97 -1.87 1.64
N TYR A 397 19.32 -0.60 1.40
CA TYR A 397 19.05 0.08 0.12
C TYR A 397 19.76 -0.60 -1.06
N GLU A 398 20.90 -1.27 -0.83
CA GLU A 398 21.57 -2.10 -1.84
C GLU A 398 20.68 -3.23 -2.38
N TYR A 399 19.68 -3.67 -1.60
CA TYR A 399 18.71 -4.71 -1.97
C TYR A 399 17.38 -4.12 -2.42
N TYR A 400 16.93 -3.02 -1.78
CA TYR A 400 15.67 -2.37 -2.16
C TYR A 400 15.73 -1.77 -3.58
N ALA A 401 16.81 -1.08 -3.92
CA ALA A 401 16.91 -0.37 -5.20
C ALA A 401 16.79 -1.31 -6.41
N PRO A 402 17.55 -2.42 -6.51
CA PRO A 402 17.39 -3.35 -7.64
C PRO A 402 16.02 -4.02 -7.70
N VAL A 403 15.39 -4.31 -6.56
CA VAL A 403 14.02 -4.85 -6.52
C VAL A 403 13.05 -3.83 -7.07
N ALA A 404 13.13 -2.57 -6.61
CA ALA A 404 12.22 -1.50 -7.04
C ALA A 404 12.27 -1.23 -8.54
N GLU A 405 13.45 -1.33 -9.17
CA GLU A 405 13.61 -1.15 -10.62
C GLU A 405 12.93 -2.24 -11.45
N ASN A 406 12.74 -3.43 -10.89
CA ASN A 406 12.21 -4.60 -11.58
C ASN A 406 10.76 -4.94 -11.18
N ILE A 407 10.11 -4.13 -10.34
CA ILE A 407 8.71 -4.34 -9.99
C ILE A 407 7.83 -4.04 -11.20
N GLU A 408 7.03 -5.05 -11.58
CA GLU A 408 5.87 -4.91 -12.43
C GLU A 408 4.65 -5.16 -11.56
N ILE A 409 3.70 -4.22 -11.51
CA ILE A 409 2.49 -4.40 -10.72
C ILE A 409 1.40 -5.11 -11.53
N ALA A 410 0.62 -5.94 -10.85
CA ALA A 410 -0.60 -6.50 -11.40
C ALA A 410 -1.58 -5.38 -11.81
N PRO A 411 -2.42 -5.58 -12.85
CA PRO A 411 -3.50 -4.66 -13.16
C PRO A 411 -4.42 -4.47 -11.95
N LEU A 412 -4.66 -3.23 -11.56
CA LEU A 412 -5.44 -2.87 -10.38
C LEU A 412 -6.95 -2.90 -10.64
N SER A 413 -7.72 -3.01 -9.56
CA SER A 413 -9.19 -2.99 -9.56
C SER A 413 -9.71 -2.12 -8.41
N ALA A 414 -10.85 -1.49 -8.60
CA ALA A 414 -11.54 -0.78 -7.52
C ALA A 414 -12.00 -1.70 -6.37
N TYR A 415 -11.91 -3.01 -6.56
CA TYR A 415 -12.34 -4.03 -5.60
C TYR A 415 -11.17 -4.72 -4.89
N ASP A 416 -9.92 -4.32 -5.17
CA ASP A 416 -8.70 -5.01 -4.70
C ASP A 416 -8.70 -5.25 -3.19
N LEU A 417 -8.94 -4.23 -2.38
CA LEU A 417 -8.93 -4.36 -0.92
C LEU A 417 -9.88 -5.46 -0.43
N GLY A 418 -11.12 -5.44 -0.90
CA GLY A 418 -12.12 -6.43 -0.50
C GLY A 418 -11.81 -7.82 -1.01
N CYS A 419 -11.34 -7.94 -2.25
CA CYS A 419 -10.94 -9.23 -2.82
C CYS A 419 -9.77 -9.83 -2.04
N VAL A 420 -8.73 -9.07 -1.78
CA VAL A 420 -7.55 -9.51 -1.02
C VAL A 420 -7.91 -9.95 0.39
N GLU A 421 -8.65 -9.11 1.13
CA GLU A 421 -9.04 -9.42 2.52
C GLU A 421 -9.95 -10.63 2.60
N LEU A 422 -11.02 -10.65 1.81
CA LEU A 422 -12.03 -11.71 1.88
C LEU A 422 -11.51 -13.04 1.34
N PHE A 423 -10.62 -13.01 0.33
CA PHE A 423 -10.01 -14.23 -0.19
C PHE A 423 -9.16 -14.91 0.88
N GLN A 424 -8.21 -14.18 1.47
CA GLN A 424 -7.35 -14.73 2.53
C GLN A 424 -8.17 -15.21 3.73
N ASN A 425 -9.17 -14.45 4.17
CA ASN A 425 -10.03 -14.83 5.28
C ASN A 425 -10.83 -16.12 5.00
N SER A 426 -11.38 -16.25 3.78
CA SER A 426 -12.18 -17.42 3.40
C SER A 426 -11.35 -18.70 3.30
N PHE A 427 -10.09 -18.59 2.89
CA PHE A 427 -9.18 -19.73 2.80
C PHE A 427 -8.44 -20.04 4.12
N SER A 428 -8.49 -19.16 5.11
CA SER A 428 -7.85 -19.40 6.42
C SER A 428 -8.33 -20.71 7.07
N ASP A 429 -9.64 -20.97 7.06
CA ASP A 429 -10.20 -22.20 7.64
C ASP A 429 -9.84 -23.45 6.84
N TYR A 430 -9.68 -23.34 5.52
CA TYR A 430 -9.18 -24.42 4.68
C TYR A 430 -7.73 -24.78 5.04
N PHE A 431 -6.86 -23.79 5.18
CA PHE A 431 -5.48 -23.99 5.57
C PHE A 431 -5.34 -24.68 6.94
N GLN A 432 -6.27 -24.41 7.84
CA GLN A 432 -6.33 -25.03 9.18
C GLN A 432 -6.99 -26.41 9.18
N GLY A 433 -7.59 -26.83 8.07
CA GLY A 433 -8.30 -28.10 7.95
C GLY A 433 -9.70 -28.10 8.58
N ASN A 434 -10.28 -26.92 8.84
CA ASN A 434 -11.63 -26.78 9.42
C ASN A 434 -12.72 -26.92 8.37
N VAL A 435 -12.44 -26.58 7.11
CA VAL A 435 -13.33 -26.72 5.98
C VAL A 435 -12.58 -27.34 4.80
N ASP A 436 -13.31 -27.90 3.84
CA ASP A 436 -12.73 -28.36 2.58
C ASP A 436 -12.56 -27.18 1.58
N PHE A 437 -11.91 -27.45 0.47
CA PHE A 437 -11.61 -26.48 -0.56
C PHE A 437 -12.87 -25.86 -1.18
N ASP A 438 -13.89 -26.70 -1.48
CA ASP A 438 -15.13 -26.22 -2.09
C ASP A 438 -15.89 -25.30 -1.13
N LYS A 439 -15.85 -25.57 0.17
CA LYS A 439 -16.47 -24.70 1.18
C LYS A 439 -15.72 -23.37 1.31
N ALA A 440 -14.41 -23.35 1.20
CA ALA A 440 -13.64 -22.10 1.20
C ALA A 440 -14.00 -21.22 -0.01
N LYS A 441 -14.16 -21.82 -1.19
CA LYS A 441 -14.66 -21.12 -2.40
C LYS A 441 -16.04 -20.52 -2.18
N GLU A 442 -16.99 -21.32 -1.69
CA GLU A 442 -18.36 -20.87 -1.39
C GLU A 442 -18.37 -19.71 -0.38
N ASN A 443 -17.52 -19.79 0.66
CA ASN A 443 -17.39 -18.73 1.65
C ASN A 443 -16.91 -17.42 1.01
N PHE A 444 -15.91 -17.49 0.13
CA PHE A 444 -15.42 -16.31 -0.59
C PHE A 444 -16.51 -15.73 -1.51
N GLU A 445 -17.18 -16.56 -2.31
CA GLU A 445 -18.26 -16.13 -3.21
C GLU A 445 -19.40 -15.43 -2.45
N THR A 446 -19.74 -15.94 -1.28
CA THR A 446 -20.75 -15.33 -0.42
C THR A 446 -20.27 -13.98 0.12
N ALA A 447 -19.10 -13.94 0.71
CA ALA A 447 -18.54 -12.76 1.34
C ALA A 447 -18.33 -11.60 0.36
N ILE A 448 -17.81 -11.88 -0.85
CA ILE A 448 -17.55 -10.84 -1.84
C ILE A 448 -18.84 -10.22 -2.39
N LYS A 449 -19.89 -11.04 -2.60
CA LYS A 449 -21.21 -10.56 -3.04
C LYS A 449 -21.96 -9.80 -1.94
N GLU A 450 -21.72 -10.13 -0.68
CA GLU A 450 -22.26 -9.37 0.46
C GLU A 450 -21.59 -8.01 0.58
N ARG A 451 -20.26 -7.96 0.41
CA ARG A 451 -19.50 -6.70 0.48
C ARG A 451 -19.77 -5.78 -0.72
N TYR A 452 -19.90 -6.36 -1.90
CA TYR A 452 -20.09 -5.67 -3.17
C TYR A 452 -21.33 -6.22 -3.89
N PRO A 453 -22.52 -5.65 -3.61
CA PRO A 453 -23.79 -6.18 -4.16
C PRO A 453 -23.92 -6.13 -5.68
N ASP A 454 -23.07 -5.39 -6.38
CA ASP A 454 -22.97 -5.33 -7.83
C ASP A 454 -22.16 -6.50 -8.42
N ILE A 455 -21.38 -7.21 -7.62
CA ILE A 455 -20.70 -8.43 -8.05
C ILE A 455 -21.74 -9.58 -8.16
N THR A 456 -21.85 -10.13 -9.36
CA THR A 456 -22.86 -11.18 -9.67
C THR A 456 -22.25 -12.57 -9.76
N GLU A 457 -20.98 -12.67 -10.11
CA GLU A 457 -20.29 -13.93 -10.41
C GLU A 457 -18.85 -13.94 -9.90
N VAL A 458 -18.34 -15.13 -9.60
CA VAL A 458 -16.94 -15.41 -9.35
C VAL A 458 -16.51 -16.52 -10.30
N GLU A 459 -15.51 -16.22 -11.13
CA GLU A 459 -14.92 -17.14 -12.09
C GLU A 459 -13.62 -17.71 -11.53
N TRP A 460 -13.57 -19.05 -11.42
CA TRP A 460 -12.41 -19.78 -10.96
C TRP A 460 -11.64 -20.35 -12.16
N PRO A 461 -10.30 -20.37 -12.13
CA PRO A 461 -9.52 -21.01 -13.19
C PRO A 461 -9.81 -22.52 -13.26
N GLU A 462 -9.67 -23.11 -14.48
CA GLU A 462 -9.91 -24.54 -14.75
C GLU A 462 -8.87 -25.45 -14.06
#